data_cdb510bdd98f7a85abbb29b5cf6a810c
#
_entry.id   cdb510bdd98f7a85abbb29b5cf6a810c
#
_cell.length_a   1.000
_cell.length_b   1.000
_cell.length_c   1.000
_cell.angle_alpha   90.00
_cell.angle_beta   90.00
_cell.angle_gamma   90.00
#
_symmetry.space_group_name_H-M   'P 1'
#
loop_
_entity.id
_entity.type
_entity.pdbx_description
1 polymer ?
#
loop_
_entity_poly.entity_id
_entity_poly.type
_entity_poly.pdbx_seq_one_letter_code
_entity_poly.pdbx_strand_id
1 'polypeptide(L)'
;MSNTGFTIGYNCILRDQSLSLATKGLYLVVSSYIGMPEWKLTKNTLNKICGTAYAVEKAWKELLAAGYLKHYTARAASGAFIHRYELMQEPSASAPHAFVTDADFVSGDCRIVLSGESKRDFTQIPNSILRSKRIPLAVKGLFGVVAHLINIPNFSLNPAGVRAFCMERIKRFSSIWRQLKLTGLLKQHRYPTGEENSFEYQYELLDQPDSEAPYLVNHHADGSVSSERTISDYIAQASAKIKRLFGADGSQPPRKRRKNAVRTRWNSITRREMWKWQSKRWLN
;
A
#
# COMPACT_ATOMS: atom_id res chain seq x y z
N MET A 1 13.90 -12.68 -13.20
CA MET A 1 13.02 -13.40 -12.25
C MET A 1 11.59 -13.23 -12.70
N SER A 2 10.85 -14.32 -12.90
CA SER A 2 9.43 -14.30 -13.28
C SER A 2 8.60 -13.64 -12.18
N ASN A 3 7.81 -12.61 -12.51
CA ASN A 3 6.84 -12.00 -11.61
C ASN A 3 5.49 -12.74 -11.63
N THR A 4 5.46 -13.93 -12.20
CA THR A 4 4.26 -14.76 -12.27
C THR A 4 4.01 -15.47 -10.95
N GLY A 5 2.75 -15.80 -10.69
CA GLY A 5 2.31 -16.50 -9.48
C GLY A 5 1.74 -15.58 -8.41
N PHE A 6 1.32 -16.20 -7.32
CA PHE A 6 0.63 -15.57 -6.21
C PHE A 6 1.38 -15.80 -4.90
N THR A 7 1.18 -14.90 -3.96
CA THR A 7 1.60 -15.04 -2.57
C THR A 7 0.36 -15.19 -1.70
N ILE A 8 0.45 -16.05 -0.70
CA ILE A 8 -0.57 -16.22 0.33
C ILE A 8 -0.44 -15.07 1.33
N GLY A 9 -1.48 -14.25 1.43
CA GLY A 9 -1.67 -13.28 2.50
C GLY A 9 -2.63 -13.83 3.54
N TYR A 10 -2.18 -14.08 4.76
CA TYR A 10 -3.03 -14.59 5.82
C TYR A 10 -4.03 -13.52 6.27
N ASN A 11 -5.30 -13.91 6.39
CA ASN A 11 -6.36 -12.95 6.66
C ASN A 11 -6.29 -12.37 8.07
N CYS A 12 -5.66 -13.04 9.03
CA CYS A 12 -5.42 -12.51 10.37
C CYS A 12 -4.63 -11.19 10.32
N ILE A 13 -3.54 -11.11 9.54
CA ILE A 13 -2.78 -9.86 9.41
C ILE A 13 -3.53 -8.81 8.57
N LEU A 14 -4.29 -9.24 7.55
CA LEU A 14 -5.07 -8.33 6.72
C LEU A 14 -6.20 -7.65 7.52
N ARG A 15 -6.79 -8.38 8.48
CA ARG A 15 -7.84 -7.89 9.39
C ARG A 15 -7.32 -7.14 10.61
N ASP A 16 -6.04 -7.25 10.94
CA ASP A 16 -5.47 -6.64 12.14
C ASP A 16 -5.50 -5.12 12.07
N GLN A 17 -6.40 -4.50 12.84
CA GLN A 17 -6.59 -3.05 12.87
C GLN A 17 -5.48 -2.31 13.63
N SER A 18 -4.62 -3.01 14.36
CA SER A 18 -3.49 -2.42 15.06
C SER A 18 -2.31 -2.12 14.14
N LEU A 19 -2.31 -2.71 12.92
CA LEU A 19 -1.23 -2.59 11.95
C LEU A 19 -1.52 -1.54 10.89
N SER A 20 -0.49 -0.74 10.57
CA SER A 20 -0.56 0.18 9.43
C SER A 20 -0.60 -0.56 8.09
N LEU A 21 -1.21 0.05 7.07
CA LEU A 21 -1.23 -0.49 5.71
C LEU A 21 0.19 -0.71 5.16
N ALA A 22 1.16 0.12 5.54
CA ALA A 22 2.55 -0.07 5.15
C ALA A 22 3.13 -1.36 5.78
N THR A 23 2.76 -1.69 7.00
CA THR A 23 3.18 -2.89 7.71
C THR A 23 2.56 -4.15 7.10
N LYS A 24 1.26 -4.13 6.80
CA LYS A 24 0.59 -5.20 6.04
C LYS A 24 1.26 -5.41 4.68
N GLY A 25 1.57 -4.31 3.97
CA GLY A 25 2.28 -4.36 2.70
C GLY A 25 3.69 -4.96 2.81
N LEU A 26 4.45 -4.62 3.87
CA LEU A 26 5.77 -5.18 4.11
C LEU A 26 5.70 -6.69 4.37
N TYR A 27 4.76 -7.13 5.20
CA TYR A 27 4.53 -8.55 5.44
C TYR A 27 4.29 -9.31 4.13
N LEU A 28 3.38 -8.83 3.29
CA LEU A 28 3.06 -9.44 2.00
C LEU A 28 4.27 -9.47 1.05
N VAL A 29 5.04 -8.37 1.00
CA VAL A 29 6.26 -8.32 0.20
C VAL A 29 7.27 -9.36 0.69
N VAL A 30 7.53 -9.42 1.99
CA VAL A 30 8.45 -10.41 2.57
C VAL A 30 7.97 -11.82 2.28
N SER A 31 6.68 -12.11 2.47
CA SER A 31 6.07 -13.42 2.14
C SER A 31 6.29 -13.81 0.68
N SER A 32 6.25 -12.84 -0.25
CA SER A 32 6.43 -13.11 -1.68
C SER A 32 7.84 -13.55 -2.09
N TYR A 33 8.80 -13.39 -1.19
CA TYR A 33 10.19 -13.78 -1.42
C TYR A 33 10.61 -15.01 -0.60
N ILE A 34 9.77 -15.49 0.32
CA ILE A 34 10.05 -16.72 1.07
C ILE A 34 10.15 -17.91 0.09
N GLY A 35 11.15 -18.76 0.28
CA GLY A 35 11.40 -19.90 -0.61
C GLY A 35 12.21 -19.58 -1.87
N MET A 36 12.59 -18.32 -2.10
CA MET A 36 13.54 -18.00 -3.17
C MET A 36 14.97 -18.31 -2.73
N PRO A 37 15.70 -19.22 -3.43
CA PRO A 37 16.97 -19.76 -2.93
C PRO A 37 18.05 -18.71 -2.73
N GLU A 38 18.09 -17.65 -3.53
CA GLU A 38 19.15 -16.62 -3.48
C GLU A 38 18.71 -15.35 -2.75
N TRP A 39 17.47 -15.30 -2.25
CA TRP A 39 16.98 -14.08 -1.63
C TRP A 39 17.40 -13.99 -0.16
N LYS A 40 18.08 -12.89 0.19
CA LYS A 40 18.48 -12.59 1.56
C LYS A 40 17.63 -11.45 2.11
N LEU A 41 17.02 -11.70 3.28
CA LEU A 41 16.23 -10.70 3.98
C LEU A 41 17.16 -9.71 4.69
N THR A 42 17.43 -8.60 4.03
CA THR A 42 18.16 -7.48 4.63
C THR A 42 17.36 -6.18 4.48
N LYS A 43 17.56 -5.21 5.39
CA LYS A 43 16.95 -3.89 5.25
C LYS A 43 17.32 -3.23 3.92
N ASN A 44 18.55 -3.44 3.45
CA ASN A 44 19.01 -2.91 2.17
C ASN A 44 18.27 -3.52 0.97
N THR A 45 18.04 -4.84 1.00
CA THR A 45 17.26 -5.53 -0.03
C THR A 45 15.81 -5.03 -0.02
N LEU A 46 15.21 -4.88 1.15
CA LEU A 46 13.84 -4.34 1.28
C LEU A 46 13.73 -2.88 0.80
N ASN A 47 14.70 -2.03 1.13
CA ASN A 47 14.72 -0.64 0.67
C ASN A 47 14.78 -0.54 -0.86
N LYS A 48 15.52 -1.44 -1.52
CA LYS A 48 15.58 -1.51 -2.98
C LYS A 48 14.25 -1.94 -3.63
N ILE A 49 13.44 -2.73 -2.91
CA ILE A 49 12.17 -3.27 -3.40
C ILE A 49 10.99 -2.36 -3.04
N CYS A 50 10.99 -1.80 -1.82
CA CYS A 50 9.83 -1.12 -1.24
C CYS A 50 9.88 0.41 -1.34
N GLY A 51 10.97 0.99 -1.83
CA GLY A 51 11.12 2.41 -2.10
C GLY A 51 11.77 3.19 -0.96
N THR A 52 11.04 3.64 0.06
CA THR A 52 11.62 4.53 1.10
C THR A 52 12.09 3.77 2.33
N ALA A 53 13.36 4.00 2.71
CA ALA A 53 13.95 3.37 3.90
C ALA A 53 13.16 3.67 5.19
N TYR A 54 12.63 4.88 5.32
CA TYR A 54 11.81 5.27 6.48
C TYR A 54 10.54 4.43 6.62
N ALA A 55 9.81 4.20 5.51
CA ALA A 55 8.58 3.40 5.54
C ALA A 55 8.87 1.94 5.88
N VAL A 56 9.95 1.38 5.32
CA VAL A 56 10.42 0.02 5.62
C VAL A 56 10.81 -0.11 7.09
N GLU A 57 11.62 0.81 7.62
CA GLU A 57 12.07 0.78 9.02
C GLU A 57 10.89 0.87 10.00
N LYS A 58 9.93 1.75 9.74
CA LYS A 58 8.75 1.89 10.57
C LYS A 58 7.89 0.61 10.53
N ALA A 59 7.60 0.10 9.35
CA ALA A 59 6.81 -1.11 9.17
C ALA A 59 7.51 -2.35 9.78
N TRP A 60 8.83 -2.43 9.65
CA TRP A 60 9.64 -3.47 10.26
C TRP A 60 9.52 -3.50 11.78
N LYS A 61 9.68 -2.34 12.43
CA LYS A 61 9.53 -2.22 13.89
C LYS A 61 8.12 -2.59 14.35
N GLU A 62 7.12 -2.20 13.57
CA GLU A 62 5.72 -2.52 13.86
C GLU A 62 5.45 -4.03 13.75
N LEU A 63 6.00 -4.74 12.73
CA LEU A 63 5.90 -6.20 12.62
C LEU A 63 6.56 -6.92 13.81
N LEU A 64 7.75 -6.47 14.24
CA LEU A 64 8.42 -7.02 15.41
C LEU A 64 7.60 -6.82 16.69
N ALA A 65 7.09 -5.60 16.90
CA ALA A 65 6.32 -5.26 18.09
C ALA A 65 4.99 -6.01 18.15
N ALA A 66 4.35 -6.23 17.00
CA ALA A 66 3.10 -6.97 16.90
C ALA A 66 3.27 -8.51 16.91
N GLY A 67 4.49 -9.01 16.92
CA GLY A 67 4.77 -10.45 16.97
C GLY A 67 4.58 -11.20 15.65
N TYR A 68 4.43 -10.51 14.53
CA TYR A 68 4.37 -11.14 13.20
C TYR A 68 5.75 -11.42 12.60
N LEU A 69 6.79 -10.80 13.11
CA LEU A 69 8.18 -11.03 12.70
C LEU A 69 9.02 -11.28 13.94
N LYS A 70 9.79 -12.36 13.94
CA LYS A 70 10.81 -12.66 14.95
C LYS A 70 12.19 -12.52 14.34
N HIS A 71 13.13 -12.05 15.14
CA HIS A 71 14.51 -11.86 14.75
C HIS A 71 15.42 -12.53 15.76
N TYR A 72 16.20 -13.49 15.30
CA TYR A 72 17.18 -14.22 16.09
C TYR A 72 18.57 -13.81 15.65
N THR A 73 19.45 -13.62 16.61
CA THR A 73 20.86 -13.30 16.36
C THR A 73 21.73 -14.33 17.08
N ALA A 74 22.61 -14.97 16.35
CA ALA A 74 23.61 -15.86 16.89
C ALA A 74 25.01 -15.37 16.47
N ARG A 75 26.05 -15.86 17.17
CA ARG A 75 27.44 -15.57 16.83
C ARG A 75 28.03 -16.83 16.20
N ALA A 76 28.52 -16.72 14.97
CA ALA A 76 29.25 -17.80 14.32
C ALA A 76 30.59 -18.07 15.01
N ALA A 77 31.18 -19.24 14.79
CA ALA A 77 32.53 -19.57 15.28
C ALA A 77 33.59 -18.56 14.79
N SER A 78 33.40 -17.95 13.65
CA SER A 78 34.22 -16.86 13.10
C SER A 78 34.06 -15.51 13.82
N GLY A 79 33.17 -15.41 14.82
CA GLY A 79 32.82 -14.16 15.51
C GLY A 79 31.81 -13.28 14.79
N ALA A 80 31.44 -13.60 13.56
CA ALA A 80 30.43 -12.85 12.78
C ALA A 80 29.02 -13.07 13.33
N PHE A 81 28.16 -12.03 13.23
CA PHE A 81 26.75 -12.19 13.57
C PHE A 81 25.98 -12.84 12.43
N ILE A 82 25.15 -13.79 12.79
CA ILE A 82 24.20 -14.47 11.90
C ILE A 82 22.81 -14.04 12.30
N HIS A 83 22.00 -13.69 11.31
CA HIS A 83 20.63 -13.26 11.51
C HIS A 83 19.66 -14.28 10.92
N ARG A 84 18.64 -14.63 11.69
CA ARG A 84 17.54 -15.48 11.27
C ARG A 84 16.25 -14.73 11.51
N TYR A 85 15.30 -14.93 10.62
CA TYR A 85 13.98 -14.32 10.71
C TYR A 85 12.92 -15.39 10.60
N GLU A 86 11.86 -15.23 11.37
CA GLU A 86 10.69 -16.07 11.33
C GLU A 86 9.47 -15.19 11.13
N LEU A 87 8.76 -15.40 10.01
CA LEU A 87 7.51 -14.71 9.70
C LEU A 87 6.36 -15.54 10.20
N MET A 88 5.55 -14.97 11.07
CA MET A 88 4.46 -15.66 11.73
C MET A 88 3.17 -15.52 10.93
N GLN A 89 2.41 -16.60 10.82
CA GLN A 89 1.06 -16.55 10.22
C GLN A 89 0.07 -15.83 11.14
N GLU A 90 0.25 -15.98 12.46
CA GLU A 90 -0.50 -15.29 13.51
C GLU A 90 0.46 -14.59 14.46
N PRO A 91 0.03 -13.48 15.12
CA PRO A 91 0.90 -12.79 16.07
C PRO A 91 1.21 -13.70 17.25
N SER A 92 2.47 -13.77 17.65
CA SER A 92 2.90 -14.56 18.79
C SER A 92 3.93 -13.83 19.62
N ALA A 93 3.69 -13.75 20.93
CA ALA A 93 4.67 -13.25 21.89
C ALA A 93 5.84 -14.22 22.05
N SER A 94 5.55 -15.53 22.01
CA SER A 94 6.51 -16.62 22.11
C SER A 94 6.49 -17.42 20.81
N ALA A 95 7.15 -16.92 19.77
CA ALA A 95 7.26 -17.70 18.53
C ALA A 95 8.05 -18.99 18.79
N PRO A 96 7.59 -20.13 18.26
CA PRO A 96 8.39 -21.35 18.28
C PRO A 96 9.70 -21.09 17.54
N HIS A 97 10.79 -21.63 18.04
CA HIS A 97 12.06 -21.56 17.35
C HIS A 97 12.02 -22.49 16.14
N ALA A 98 12.00 -21.91 14.95
CA ALA A 98 12.20 -22.66 13.72
C ALA A 98 13.67 -23.12 13.57
N PHE A 99 14.58 -22.62 14.43
CA PHE A 99 16.03 -22.88 14.44
C PHE A 99 16.39 -23.50 15.76
N VAL A 100 16.56 -24.82 15.78
CA VAL A 100 16.65 -25.60 17.01
C VAL A 100 18.08 -25.83 17.46
N THR A 101 19.09 -25.70 16.59
CA THR A 101 20.50 -25.99 16.89
C THR A 101 21.44 -24.97 16.25
N ASP A 102 22.62 -24.80 16.86
CA ASP A 102 23.72 -24.01 16.31
C ASP A 102 24.20 -24.53 14.94
N ALA A 103 23.99 -25.83 14.66
CA ALA A 103 24.31 -26.46 13.37
C ALA A 103 23.48 -25.87 12.19
N ASP A 104 22.30 -25.33 12.46
CA ASP A 104 21.45 -24.70 11.45
C ASP A 104 21.92 -23.29 11.06
N PHE A 105 22.88 -22.75 11.82
CA PHE A 105 23.43 -21.42 11.59
C PHE A 105 24.70 -21.49 10.73
N VAL A 106 24.54 -21.32 9.42
CA VAL A 106 25.67 -21.20 8.47
C VAL A 106 26.12 -19.76 8.36
N SER A 107 27.42 -19.50 8.45
CA SER A 107 28.00 -18.16 8.35
C SER A 107 27.54 -17.41 7.10
N GLY A 108 27.11 -16.16 7.27
CA GLY A 108 26.66 -15.28 6.19
C GLY A 108 25.27 -15.56 5.64
N ASP A 109 24.55 -16.49 6.25
CA ASP A 109 23.18 -16.81 5.88
C ASP A 109 22.18 -15.90 6.60
N CYS A 110 21.20 -15.40 5.84
CA CYS A 110 20.13 -14.53 6.32
C CYS A 110 18.79 -15.13 5.85
N ARG A 111 18.40 -16.23 6.50
CA ARG A 111 17.18 -16.96 6.14
C ARG A 111 15.95 -16.37 6.78
N ILE A 112 14.84 -16.52 6.08
CA ILE A 112 13.51 -16.31 6.62
C ILE A 112 12.68 -17.56 6.38
N VAL A 113 11.95 -17.98 7.38
CA VAL A 113 10.98 -19.07 7.30
C VAL A 113 9.60 -18.57 7.67
N LEU A 114 8.58 -19.22 7.15
CA LEU A 114 7.20 -19.00 7.52
C LEU A 114 6.82 -20.02 8.58
N SER A 115 6.36 -19.55 9.73
CA SER A 115 5.97 -20.39 10.86
C SER A 115 4.50 -20.23 11.20
N GLY A 116 3.88 -21.32 11.57
CA GLY A 116 2.48 -21.46 11.95
C GLY A 116 1.83 -22.66 11.28
N GLU A 117 0.66 -23.03 11.78
CA GLU A 117 -0.14 -24.07 11.14
C GLU A 117 -0.78 -23.55 9.87
N SER A 118 -0.77 -24.35 8.80
CA SER A 118 -1.41 -23.99 7.53
C SER A 118 -2.93 -23.88 7.72
N LYS A 119 -3.42 -22.68 7.91
CA LYS A 119 -4.85 -22.40 8.01
C LYS A 119 -5.44 -22.08 6.63
N ARG A 120 -6.68 -22.45 6.42
CA ARG A 120 -7.40 -22.21 5.17
C ARG A 120 -7.85 -20.76 4.97
N ASP A 121 -7.63 -19.88 5.97
CA ASP A 121 -8.06 -18.48 5.95
C ASP A 121 -6.97 -17.57 5.35
N PHE A 122 -6.92 -17.51 4.02
CA PHE A 122 -5.93 -16.71 3.29
C PHE A 122 -6.52 -16.06 2.03
N THR A 123 -5.83 -15.05 1.55
CA THR A 123 -6.11 -14.35 0.29
C THR A 123 -4.91 -14.49 -0.65
N GLN A 124 -5.15 -14.81 -1.91
CA GLN A 124 -4.11 -14.86 -2.95
C GLN A 124 -3.86 -13.45 -3.49
N ILE A 125 -2.58 -13.05 -3.55
CA ILE A 125 -2.17 -11.72 -3.99
C ILE A 125 -1.11 -11.86 -5.09
N PRO A 126 -1.30 -11.23 -6.26
CA PRO A 126 -0.38 -11.35 -7.39
C PRO A 126 1.04 -10.85 -7.05
N ASN A 127 2.05 -11.65 -7.39
CA ASN A 127 3.45 -11.29 -7.17
C ASN A 127 3.89 -10.09 -8.03
N SER A 128 3.26 -9.86 -9.17
CA SER A 128 3.45 -8.68 -10.02
C SER A 128 3.24 -7.38 -9.25
N ILE A 129 2.25 -7.35 -8.35
CA ILE A 129 1.93 -6.21 -7.49
C ILE A 129 2.93 -6.11 -6.34
N LEU A 130 3.15 -7.22 -5.62
CA LEU A 130 3.99 -7.23 -4.43
C LEU A 130 5.46 -6.90 -4.73
N ARG A 131 5.98 -7.37 -5.86
CA ARG A 131 7.38 -7.16 -6.27
C ARG A 131 7.59 -5.90 -7.10
N SER A 132 6.53 -5.18 -7.48
CA SER A 132 6.64 -3.92 -8.20
C SER A 132 7.28 -2.84 -7.33
N LYS A 133 8.37 -2.24 -7.83
CA LYS A 133 9.03 -1.08 -7.17
C LYS A 133 8.23 0.21 -7.31
N ARG A 134 7.29 0.28 -8.26
CA ARG A 134 6.49 1.47 -8.54
C ARG A 134 5.31 1.62 -7.59
N ILE A 135 4.88 0.53 -6.95
CA ILE A 135 3.74 0.52 -6.05
C ILE A 135 4.22 0.73 -4.61
N PRO A 136 3.78 1.80 -3.92
CA PRO A 136 4.16 2.07 -2.53
C PRO A 136 3.69 0.97 -1.57
N LEU A 137 4.42 0.78 -0.48
CA LEU A 137 4.15 -0.26 0.52
C LEU A 137 2.72 -0.19 1.08
N ALA A 138 2.25 1.00 1.43
CA ALA A 138 0.90 1.19 1.95
C ALA A 138 -0.19 0.85 0.91
N VAL A 139 0.09 1.06 -0.38
CA VAL A 139 -0.83 0.68 -1.48
C VAL A 139 -0.88 -0.84 -1.63
N LYS A 140 0.26 -1.54 -1.51
CA LYS A 140 0.31 -3.02 -1.50
C LYS A 140 -0.49 -3.60 -0.34
N GLY A 141 -0.37 -3.00 0.85
CA GLY A 141 -1.15 -3.40 2.02
C GLY A 141 -2.65 -3.16 1.83
N LEU A 142 -3.03 -1.99 1.29
CA LEU A 142 -4.42 -1.70 0.99
C LEU A 142 -4.99 -2.66 -0.07
N PHE A 143 -4.20 -2.96 -1.12
CA PHE A 143 -4.58 -3.95 -2.12
C PHE A 143 -4.91 -5.30 -1.47
N GLY A 144 -4.06 -5.80 -0.58
CA GLY A 144 -4.29 -7.05 0.15
C GLY A 144 -5.57 -7.02 0.99
N VAL A 145 -5.82 -5.92 1.71
CA VAL A 145 -7.06 -5.73 2.48
C VAL A 145 -8.28 -5.72 1.58
N VAL A 146 -8.25 -4.99 0.46
CA VAL A 146 -9.37 -4.94 -0.50
C VAL A 146 -9.60 -6.31 -1.14
N ALA A 147 -8.54 -7.00 -1.58
CA ALA A 147 -8.63 -8.35 -2.14
C ALA A 147 -9.24 -9.36 -1.14
N HIS A 148 -8.91 -9.22 0.14
CA HIS A 148 -9.54 -10.02 1.19
C HIS A 148 -11.04 -9.71 1.32
N LEU A 149 -11.40 -8.44 1.43
CA LEU A 149 -12.77 -8.01 1.70
C LEU A 149 -13.74 -8.32 0.55
N ILE A 150 -13.28 -8.26 -0.70
CA ILE A 150 -14.10 -8.64 -1.89
C ILE A 150 -14.56 -10.10 -1.81
N ASN A 151 -13.75 -10.97 -1.19
CA ASN A 151 -14.09 -12.39 -1.06
C ASN A 151 -15.05 -12.69 0.12
N ILE A 152 -15.41 -11.68 0.92
CA ILE A 152 -16.40 -11.85 1.99
C ILE A 152 -17.80 -11.76 1.39
N PRO A 153 -18.65 -12.80 1.56
CA PRO A 153 -20.02 -12.75 1.07
C PRO A 153 -20.78 -11.51 1.59
N ASN A 154 -21.51 -10.84 0.71
CA ASN A 154 -22.32 -9.66 1.01
C ASN A 154 -21.56 -8.44 1.51
N PHE A 155 -20.22 -8.40 1.37
CA PHE A 155 -19.46 -7.21 1.70
C PHE A 155 -19.59 -6.17 0.57
N SER A 156 -20.24 -5.06 0.87
CA SER A 156 -20.30 -3.92 -0.05
C SER A 156 -18.99 -3.15 0.01
N LEU A 157 -18.18 -3.24 -1.04
CA LEU A 157 -16.88 -2.58 -1.12
C LEU A 157 -17.06 -1.07 -1.26
N ASN A 158 -16.75 -0.35 -0.20
CA ASN A 158 -16.73 1.10 -0.18
C ASN A 158 -15.58 1.62 0.70
N PRO A 159 -15.11 2.86 0.49
CA PRO A 159 -13.97 3.41 1.24
C PRO A 159 -14.16 3.42 2.76
N ALA A 160 -15.38 3.65 3.24
CA ALA A 160 -15.66 3.70 4.69
C ALA A 160 -15.59 2.29 5.30
N GLY A 161 -16.20 1.29 4.64
CA GLY A 161 -16.14 -0.11 5.06
C GLY A 161 -14.70 -0.66 5.07
N VAL A 162 -13.93 -0.40 4.01
CA VAL A 162 -12.52 -0.82 3.97
C VAL A 162 -11.69 -0.13 5.05
N ARG A 163 -11.94 1.15 5.31
CA ARG A 163 -11.23 1.90 6.35
C ARG A 163 -11.43 1.31 7.75
N ALA A 164 -12.55 0.68 8.02
CA ALA A 164 -12.80 0.01 9.29
C ALA A 164 -11.79 -1.11 9.60
N PHE A 165 -11.11 -1.65 8.58
CA PHE A 165 -10.05 -2.66 8.72
C PHE A 165 -8.64 -2.06 8.70
N CYS A 166 -8.51 -0.73 8.78
CA CYS A 166 -7.24 -0.03 8.65
C CYS A 166 -6.99 0.87 9.86
N MET A 167 -5.74 0.90 10.31
CA MET A 167 -5.29 1.80 11.39
C MET A 167 -5.29 3.29 10.95
N GLU A 168 -5.25 3.53 9.65
CA GLU A 168 -5.04 4.86 9.09
C GLU A 168 -6.19 5.82 9.39
N ARG A 169 -5.83 7.05 9.78
CA ARG A 169 -6.80 8.15 9.90
C ARG A 169 -7.33 8.53 8.50
N ILE A 170 -8.54 9.09 8.45
CA ILE A 170 -9.28 9.43 7.21
C ILE A 170 -8.40 10.07 6.13
N LYS A 171 -7.66 11.12 6.44
CA LYS A 171 -6.84 11.84 5.43
C LYS A 171 -5.76 10.96 4.80
N ARG A 172 -5.08 10.16 5.62
CA ARG A 172 -4.04 9.24 5.16
C ARG A 172 -4.65 8.10 4.35
N PHE A 173 -5.72 7.47 4.85
CA PHE A 173 -6.44 6.44 4.13
C PHE A 173 -6.92 6.93 2.75
N SER A 174 -7.60 8.09 2.68
CA SER A 174 -8.07 8.67 1.42
C SER A 174 -6.93 8.94 0.42
N SER A 175 -5.75 9.32 0.92
CA SER A 175 -4.56 9.47 0.07
C SER A 175 -4.09 8.13 -0.51
N ILE A 176 -4.05 7.06 0.31
CA ILE A 176 -3.62 5.74 -0.12
C ILE A 176 -4.67 5.12 -1.07
N TRP A 177 -5.96 5.29 -0.76
CA TRP A 177 -7.06 4.86 -1.63
C TRP A 177 -6.99 5.50 -3.03
N ARG A 178 -6.74 6.82 -3.07
CA ARG A 178 -6.52 7.51 -4.34
C ARG A 178 -5.30 6.99 -5.07
N GLN A 179 -4.20 6.71 -4.36
CA GLN A 179 -3.01 6.11 -4.97
C GLN A 179 -3.30 4.73 -5.56
N LEU A 180 -4.10 3.89 -4.88
CA LEU A 180 -4.51 2.59 -5.40
C LEU A 180 -5.27 2.73 -6.72
N LYS A 181 -6.16 3.73 -6.86
CA LYS A 181 -6.82 4.05 -8.14
C LYS A 181 -5.82 4.54 -9.19
N LEU A 182 -4.88 5.42 -8.81
CA LEU A 182 -3.88 5.99 -9.72
C LEU A 182 -2.84 4.96 -10.21
N THR A 183 -2.65 3.84 -9.51
CA THR A 183 -1.82 2.74 -10.01
C THR A 183 -2.53 1.87 -11.06
N GLY A 184 -3.80 2.13 -11.35
CA GLY A 184 -4.60 1.31 -12.26
C GLY A 184 -5.02 -0.03 -11.68
N LEU A 185 -4.93 -0.21 -10.35
CA LEU A 185 -5.32 -1.46 -9.68
C LEU A 185 -6.77 -1.46 -9.20
N LEU A 186 -7.42 -0.29 -9.13
CA LEU A 186 -8.79 -0.15 -8.67
C LEU A 186 -9.56 0.77 -9.61
N LYS A 187 -10.55 0.24 -10.31
CA LYS A 187 -11.53 0.99 -11.09
C LYS A 187 -12.72 1.36 -10.21
N GLN A 188 -13.29 2.53 -10.43
CA GLN A 188 -14.51 2.98 -9.80
C GLN A 188 -15.59 3.18 -10.86
N HIS A 189 -16.72 2.52 -10.69
CA HIS A 189 -17.90 2.63 -11.53
C HIS A 189 -18.96 3.46 -10.80
N ARG A 190 -19.65 4.30 -11.52
CA ARG A 190 -20.74 5.14 -11.00
C ARG A 190 -22.01 4.85 -11.78
N TYR A 191 -23.06 4.44 -11.09
CA TYR A 191 -24.36 4.10 -11.63
C TYR A 191 -25.41 5.08 -11.09
N PRO A 192 -26.32 5.62 -11.93
CA PRO A 192 -27.45 6.42 -11.47
C PRO A 192 -28.44 5.53 -10.72
N THR A 193 -28.96 6.01 -9.60
CA THR A 193 -29.96 5.26 -8.78
C THR A 193 -31.41 5.58 -9.18
N GLY A 194 -31.61 6.44 -10.18
CA GLY A 194 -32.94 6.90 -10.59
C GLY A 194 -33.45 8.12 -9.83
N GLU A 195 -32.84 8.49 -8.73
CA GLU A 195 -33.10 9.74 -8.01
C GLU A 195 -32.17 10.85 -8.53
N GLU A 196 -32.66 12.09 -8.51
CA GLU A 196 -31.92 13.24 -9.02
C GLU A 196 -30.61 13.42 -8.24
N ASN A 197 -29.46 13.40 -8.95
CA ASN A 197 -28.11 13.51 -8.39
C ASN A 197 -27.69 12.40 -7.41
N SER A 198 -28.39 11.27 -7.36
CA SER A 198 -28.02 10.14 -6.53
C SER A 198 -27.28 9.08 -7.36
N PHE A 199 -26.19 8.53 -6.80
CA PHE A 199 -25.33 7.58 -7.49
C PHE A 199 -24.89 6.44 -6.57
N GLU A 200 -24.88 5.25 -7.11
CA GLU A 200 -24.22 4.09 -6.51
C GLU A 200 -22.82 3.93 -7.10
N TYR A 201 -21.85 3.56 -6.23
CA TYR A 201 -20.48 3.32 -6.62
C TYR A 201 -20.12 1.85 -6.45
N GLN A 202 -19.59 1.26 -7.51
CA GLN A 202 -19.02 -0.07 -7.50
C GLN A 202 -17.52 -0.01 -7.79
N TYR A 203 -16.78 -0.99 -7.33
CA TYR A 203 -15.33 -1.03 -7.45
C TYR A 203 -14.88 -2.37 -8.01
N GLU A 204 -13.99 -2.32 -8.99
CA GLU A 204 -13.35 -3.47 -9.61
C GLU A 204 -11.86 -3.48 -9.27
N LEU A 205 -11.37 -4.56 -8.65
CA LEU A 205 -9.97 -4.75 -8.33
C LEU A 205 -9.29 -5.54 -9.46
N LEU A 206 -8.16 -5.03 -9.95
CA LEU A 206 -7.42 -5.62 -11.05
C LEU A 206 -6.16 -6.34 -10.54
N ASP A 207 -5.84 -7.49 -11.12
CA ASP A 207 -4.65 -8.30 -10.80
C ASP A 207 -3.35 -7.71 -11.37
N GLN A 208 -3.46 -6.79 -12.31
CA GLN A 208 -2.34 -6.09 -12.92
C GLN A 208 -2.67 -4.61 -13.07
N PRO A 209 -1.66 -3.72 -12.88
CA PRO A 209 -1.84 -2.31 -13.13
C PRO A 209 -2.21 -2.04 -14.59
N ASP A 210 -3.33 -1.39 -14.80
CA ASP A 210 -3.75 -0.91 -16.11
C ASP A 210 -3.54 0.61 -16.18
N SER A 211 -2.53 1.06 -16.94
CA SER A 211 -2.21 2.47 -17.09
C SER A 211 -3.25 3.26 -17.88
N GLU A 212 -4.01 2.56 -18.70
CA GLU A 212 -5.09 3.14 -19.53
C GLU A 212 -6.46 3.00 -18.86
N ALA A 213 -6.52 2.37 -17.67
CA ALA A 213 -7.77 2.24 -16.95
C ALA A 213 -8.39 3.61 -16.65
N PRO A 214 -9.67 3.81 -16.93
CA PRO A 214 -10.36 5.04 -16.56
C PRO A 214 -10.37 5.16 -15.03
N TYR A 215 -10.13 6.37 -14.55
CA TYR A 215 -10.19 6.68 -13.13
C TYR A 215 -11.61 6.51 -12.55
N LEU A 216 -12.60 6.85 -13.35
CA LEU A 216 -14.02 6.74 -13.05
C LEU A 216 -14.75 6.38 -14.34
N VAL A 217 -15.53 5.33 -14.30
CA VAL A 217 -16.44 4.91 -15.37
C VAL A 217 -17.86 5.32 -14.99
N ASN A 218 -18.49 6.14 -15.81
CA ASN A 218 -19.88 6.54 -15.61
C ASN A 218 -20.80 5.69 -16.48
N HIS A 219 -21.77 5.06 -15.85
CA HIS A 219 -22.87 4.40 -16.52
C HIS A 219 -24.07 5.35 -16.53
N HIS A 220 -24.68 5.54 -17.69
CA HIS A 220 -25.84 6.42 -17.85
C HIS A 220 -27.12 5.60 -17.88
N ALA A 221 -28.25 6.24 -17.60
CA ALA A 221 -29.56 5.59 -17.58
C ALA A 221 -29.99 5.02 -18.94
N ASP A 222 -29.47 5.59 -20.04
CA ASP A 222 -29.68 5.13 -21.42
C ASP A 222 -28.80 3.92 -21.80
N GLY A 223 -28.00 3.38 -20.86
CA GLY A 223 -27.08 2.27 -21.09
C GLY A 223 -25.73 2.69 -21.69
N SER A 224 -25.55 3.98 -22.02
CA SER A 224 -24.27 4.46 -22.50
C SER A 224 -23.22 4.50 -21.36
N VAL A 225 -21.95 4.37 -21.73
CA VAL A 225 -20.81 4.39 -20.81
C VAL A 225 -19.84 5.49 -21.22
N SER A 226 -19.46 6.34 -20.28
CA SER A 226 -18.43 7.35 -20.48
C SER A 226 -17.36 7.26 -19.41
N SER A 227 -16.11 7.56 -19.78
CA SER A 227 -15.04 7.70 -18.81
C SER A 227 -14.71 9.17 -18.60
N GLU A 228 -14.80 9.65 -17.37
CA GLU A 228 -14.50 11.07 -17.07
C GLU A 228 -13.00 11.34 -17.15
N ARG A 229 -12.16 10.36 -16.78
CA ARG A 229 -10.70 10.53 -16.79
C ARG A 229 -10.01 9.19 -16.91
N THR A 230 -9.01 9.15 -17.74
CA THR A 230 -7.97 8.14 -17.69
C THR A 230 -6.91 8.53 -16.65
N ILE A 231 -6.07 7.58 -16.24
CA ILE A 231 -4.91 7.90 -15.39
C ILE A 231 -3.98 8.86 -16.14
N SER A 232 -3.81 8.69 -17.45
CA SER A 232 -3.06 9.58 -18.34
C SER A 232 -3.61 11.01 -18.32
N ASP A 233 -4.92 11.19 -18.40
CA ASP A 233 -5.57 12.49 -18.34
C ASP A 233 -5.38 13.17 -16.98
N TYR A 234 -5.47 12.41 -15.90
CA TYR A 234 -5.21 12.95 -14.56
C TYR A 234 -3.76 13.44 -14.41
N ILE A 235 -2.80 12.68 -14.91
CA ILE A 235 -1.38 13.06 -14.90
C ILE A 235 -1.16 14.28 -15.79
N ALA A 236 -1.76 14.32 -16.97
CA ALA A 236 -1.68 15.46 -17.89
C ALA A 236 -2.27 16.73 -17.27
N GLN A 237 -3.44 16.65 -16.63
CA GLN A 237 -4.06 17.78 -15.93
C GLN A 237 -3.23 18.26 -14.74
N ALA A 238 -2.68 17.33 -13.93
CA ALA A 238 -1.80 17.68 -12.83
C ALA A 238 -0.53 18.37 -13.32
N SER A 239 0.06 17.88 -14.41
CA SER A 239 1.24 18.48 -15.06
C SER A 239 0.93 19.85 -15.66
N ALA A 240 -0.23 20.01 -16.32
CA ALA A 240 -0.68 21.29 -16.86
C ALA A 240 -0.95 22.32 -15.76
N LYS A 241 -1.53 21.88 -14.63
CA LYS A 241 -1.75 22.74 -13.45
C LYS A 241 -0.43 23.20 -12.85
N ILE A 242 0.54 22.32 -12.74
CA ILE A 242 1.91 22.63 -12.27
C ILE A 242 2.57 23.63 -13.22
N LYS A 243 2.52 23.40 -14.55
CA LYS A 243 3.05 24.33 -15.54
C LYS A 243 2.40 25.71 -15.48
N ARG A 244 1.08 25.80 -15.25
CA ARG A 244 0.37 27.08 -15.06
C ARG A 244 0.80 27.81 -13.80
N LEU A 245 1.09 27.10 -12.70
CA LEU A 245 1.51 27.68 -11.42
C LEU A 245 2.98 28.15 -11.43
N PHE A 246 3.84 27.48 -12.18
CA PHE A 246 5.29 27.73 -12.19
C PHE A 246 5.83 28.30 -13.51
N GLY A 247 4.96 28.56 -14.50
CA GLY A 247 5.35 29.05 -15.83
C GLY A 247 5.87 27.95 -16.75
N ALA A 248 5.71 28.14 -18.08
CA ALA A 248 6.08 27.16 -19.09
C ALA A 248 7.59 26.95 -19.25
N ASP A 249 8.43 27.85 -18.69
CA ASP A 249 9.87 27.94 -19.00
C ASP A 249 10.81 27.50 -17.89
N GLY A 250 10.33 27.00 -16.76
CA GLY A 250 11.27 26.65 -15.68
C GLY A 250 12.14 27.83 -15.18
N SER A 251 11.92 29.06 -15.70
CA SER A 251 12.58 30.26 -15.23
C SER A 251 12.07 30.56 -13.84
N GLN A 252 12.93 30.34 -12.85
CA GLN A 252 12.65 30.77 -11.49
C GLN A 252 12.25 32.24 -11.53
N PRO A 253 11.13 32.62 -10.88
CA PRO A 253 10.86 34.04 -10.69
C PRO A 253 12.05 34.70 -10.03
N PRO A 254 12.43 35.92 -10.41
CA PRO A 254 13.64 36.58 -9.91
C PRO A 254 13.63 36.58 -8.40
N ARG A 255 14.71 36.05 -7.79
CA ARG A 255 14.95 36.01 -6.35
C ARG A 255 14.96 37.44 -5.77
N LYS A 256 13.78 38.03 -5.58
CA LYS A 256 13.65 39.22 -4.71
C LYS A 256 13.36 38.75 -3.28
N ARG A 257 14.39 38.91 -2.45
CA ARG A 257 14.40 39.02 -0.97
C ARG A 257 13.00 39.02 -0.32
N ARG A 258 12.40 37.87 -0.04
CA ARG A 258 11.33 37.72 0.95
C ARG A 258 11.40 36.32 1.58
N LYS A 259 12.44 36.07 2.40
CA LYS A 259 12.64 34.79 3.09
C LYS A 259 11.58 34.45 4.15
N ASN A 260 10.75 35.43 4.59
CA ASN A 260 9.83 35.19 5.71
C ASN A 260 8.31 35.31 5.36
N ALA A 261 7.95 35.92 4.25
CA ALA A 261 6.53 36.10 3.90
C ALA A 261 5.91 34.92 3.11
N VAL A 262 6.74 34.10 2.45
CA VAL A 262 6.27 32.98 1.64
C VAL A 262 5.88 31.79 2.52
N ARG A 263 6.58 31.56 3.63
CA ARG A 263 6.31 30.44 4.53
C ARG A 263 5.01 30.58 5.32
N THR A 264 4.63 31.81 5.68
CA THR A 264 3.36 32.11 6.35
C THR A 264 2.16 32.15 5.38
N ARG A 265 2.37 32.58 4.12
CA ARG A 265 1.31 32.64 3.11
C ARG A 265 0.96 31.25 2.54
N TRP A 266 1.91 30.33 2.43
CA TRP A 266 1.68 28.93 2.04
C TRP A 266 0.84 28.19 3.09
N ASN A 267 1.14 28.38 4.38
CA ASN A 267 0.38 27.76 5.46
C ASN A 267 -1.05 28.32 5.61
N SER A 268 -1.31 29.57 5.20
CA SER A 268 -2.62 30.18 5.28
C SER A 268 -3.52 29.90 4.06
N ILE A 269 -2.95 29.85 2.86
CA ILE A 269 -3.70 29.56 1.62
C ILE A 269 -4.08 28.09 1.55
N THR A 270 -3.15 27.16 1.85
CA THR A 270 -3.46 25.72 1.87
C THR A 270 -4.45 25.32 2.97
N ARG A 271 -4.44 25.99 4.13
CA ARG A 271 -5.45 25.75 5.18
C ARG A 271 -6.82 26.32 4.85
N ARG A 272 -6.93 27.55 4.33
CA ARG A 272 -8.23 28.17 4.01
C ARG A 272 -8.89 27.60 2.78
N GLU A 273 -8.14 27.28 1.74
CA GLU A 273 -8.73 26.74 0.52
C GLU A 273 -9.09 25.26 0.64
N MET A 274 -8.31 24.47 1.38
CA MET A 274 -8.70 23.10 1.72
C MET A 274 -9.95 23.04 2.60
N TRP A 275 -10.12 23.97 3.54
CA TRP A 275 -11.34 24.05 4.36
C TRP A 275 -12.57 24.44 3.55
N LYS A 276 -12.47 25.41 2.65
CA LYS A 276 -13.57 25.80 1.74
C LYS A 276 -13.95 24.70 0.75
N TRP A 277 -13.00 23.86 0.36
CA TRP A 277 -13.24 22.73 -0.54
C TRP A 277 -13.86 21.53 0.19
N GLN A 278 -13.54 21.33 1.45
CA GLN A 278 -14.13 20.29 2.29
C GLN A 278 -15.54 20.65 2.79
N SER A 279 -15.79 21.91 3.15
CA SER A 279 -17.12 22.33 3.65
C SER A 279 -18.21 22.37 2.57
N LYS A 280 -17.86 22.62 1.31
CA LYS A 280 -18.82 22.57 0.19
C LYS A 280 -19.20 21.15 -0.29
N ARG A 281 -18.50 20.12 0.18
CA ARG A 281 -18.72 18.73 -0.26
C ARG A 281 -19.42 17.84 0.79
N TRP A 282 -19.75 18.41 1.97
CA TRP A 282 -20.43 17.71 3.05
C TRP A 282 -21.81 18.30 3.38
N LEU A 283 -22.24 19.31 2.62
CA LEU A 283 -23.56 19.96 2.78
C LEU A 283 -24.47 19.82 1.54
N ASN A 284 -24.15 18.90 0.64
CA ASN A 284 -25.06 18.42 -0.40
C ASN A 284 -24.92 16.92 -0.53
#